data_dbef963099e19f79f50722c073051c9b
#
_entry.id   dbef963099e19f79f50722c073051c9b
#
_cell.length_a   1.000
_cell.length_b   1.000
_cell.length_c   1.000
_cell.angle_alpha   90.00
_cell.angle_beta   90.00
_cell.angle_gamma   90.00
#
_symmetry.space_group_name_H-M   'P 1'
#
loop_
_entity.id
_entity.type
_entity.pdbx_description
1 polymer ?
#
loop_
_entity_poly.entity_id
_entity_poly.type
_entity_poly.pdbx_seq_one_letter_code
_entity_poly.pdbx_strand_id
1 'polypeptide(L)'
;YVAEFFDVVARLNTILVDYARDTWSYISIGYFRQHQVAGEIGSSTMPHKVNPIDFENAEGNFGVANALMQHLGAKLPISRWQRDLTDSTVLRNVGSAIGYTLIALNSLERGIGKLQPDNDAQLADLRNAWEVLAEPIQTVMRRYGIENSYEALKDLTRGQRMDRESLHRFLDTLTLPGAELQRLKALTPESYLGLAEKLASEI
;
A
#
# COMPACT_ATOMS: atom_id res chain seq x y z
N TYR A 1 6.98 -30.28 -6.84
CA TYR A 1 5.97 -29.41 -7.52
C TYR A 1 4.81 -29.02 -6.59
N VAL A 2 4.34 -29.93 -5.72
CA VAL A 2 3.23 -29.61 -4.78
C VAL A 2 3.67 -28.58 -3.72
N ALA A 3 4.87 -28.72 -3.17
CA ALA A 3 5.44 -27.74 -2.26
C ALA A 3 5.57 -26.34 -2.90
N GLU A 4 6.08 -26.31 -4.14
CA GLU A 4 6.19 -25.08 -4.92
C GLU A 4 4.84 -24.38 -5.13
N PHE A 5 3.77 -25.15 -5.37
CA PHE A 5 2.42 -24.61 -5.46
C PHE A 5 2.03 -23.87 -4.16
N PHE A 6 2.25 -24.50 -2.99
CA PHE A 6 1.92 -23.87 -1.71
C PHE A 6 2.77 -22.63 -1.42
N ASP A 7 4.04 -22.64 -1.80
CA ASP A 7 4.93 -21.48 -1.65
C ASP A 7 4.47 -20.30 -2.51
N VAL A 8 4.02 -20.57 -3.75
CA VAL A 8 3.49 -19.53 -4.65
C VAL A 8 2.18 -18.94 -4.11
N VAL A 9 1.25 -19.80 -3.65
CA VAL A 9 -0.02 -19.31 -3.09
C VAL A 9 0.21 -18.55 -1.79
N ALA A 10 1.11 -19.02 -0.91
CA ALA A 10 1.45 -18.31 0.32
C ALA A 10 2.05 -16.92 0.02
N ARG A 11 2.85 -16.80 -1.03
CA ARG A 11 3.39 -15.51 -1.46
C ARG A 11 2.29 -14.58 -1.98
N LEU A 12 1.38 -15.09 -2.79
CA LEU A 12 0.19 -14.33 -3.23
C LEU A 12 -0.62 -13.84 -2.04
N ASN A 13 -0.93 -14.73 -1.10
CA ASN A 13 -1.66 -14.36 0.11
C ASN A 13 -0.94 -13.27 0.92
N THR A 14 0.39 -13.31 0.99
CA THR A 14 1.19 -12.29 1.69
C THR A 14 1.06 -10.91 1.03
N ILE A 15 1.05 -10.85 -0.31
CA ILE A 15 0.80 -9.59 -1.05
C ILE A 15 -0.61 -9.08 -0.76
N LEU A 16 -1.59 -9.97 -0.70
CA LEU A 16 -2.99 -9.58 -0.43
C LEU A 16 -3.21 -9.17 1.04
N VAL A 17 -2.44 -9.72 1.98
CA VAL A 17 -2.39 -9.22 3.37
C VAL A 17 -1.90 -7.78 3.42
N ASP A 18 -0.81 -7.48 2.70
CA ASP A 18 -0.26 -6.13 2.60
C ASP A 18 -1.31 -5.16 2.05
N TYR A 19 -1.93 -5.51 0.94
CA TYR A 19 -3.03 -4.74 0.34
C TYR A 19 -4.20 -4.51 1.32
N ALA A 20 -4.62 -5.55 2.06
CA ALA A 20 -5.72 -5.45 3.03
C ALA A 20 -5.37 -4.48 4.17
N ARG A 21 -4.14 -4.52 4.67
CA ARG A 21 -3.64 -3.64 5.74
C ARG A 21 -3.51 -2.21 5.28
N ASP A 22 -2.98 -1.97 4.09
CA ASP A 22 -2.88 -0.64 3.51
C ASP A 22 -4.26 -0.02 3.30
N THR A 23 -5.20 -0.78 2.73
CA THR A 23 -6.57 -0.32 2.54
C THR A 23 -7.26 -0.02 3.87
N TRP A 24 -7.10 -0.87 4.87
CA TRP A 24 -7.56 -0.62 6.23
C TRP A 24 -7.01 0.70 6.78
N SER A 25 -5.72 0.94 6.57
CA SER A 25 -5.04 2.15 7.02
C SER A 25 -5.58 3.39 6.32
N TYR A 26 -5.77 3.34 5.00
CA TYR A 26 -6.37 4.44 4.23
C TYR A 26 -7.82 4.75 4.63
N ILE A 27 -8.61 3.72 5.00
CA ILE A 27 -9.94 3.93 5.58
C ILE A 27 -9.83 4.63 6.94
N SER A 28 -8.87 4.23 7.78
CA SER A 28 -8.71 4.79 9.13
C SER A 28 -8.34 6.28 9.14
N ILE A 29 -7.61 6.75 8.13
CA ILE A 29 -7.24 8.16 7.95
C ILE A 29 -8.24 8.94 7.06
N GLY A 30 -9.28 8.28 6.56
CA GLY A 30 -10.36 8.91 5.80
C GLY A 30 -10.09 9.11 4.31
N TYR A 31 -9.03 8.53 3.75
CA TYR A 31 -8.76 8.59 2.30
C TYR A 31 -9.70 7.72 1.47
N PHE A 32 -10.24 6.65 2.10
CA PHE A 32 -11.33 5.87 1.56
C PHE A 32 -12.49 5.87 2.54
N ARG A 33 -13.70 5.85 1.98
CA ARG A 33 -14.95 5.57 2.71
C ARG A 33 -15.48 4.22 2.28
N GLN A 34 -16.33 3.63 3.12
CA GLN A 34 -17.04 2.40 2.79
C GLN A 34 -18.52 2.71 2.60
N HIS A 35 -19.10 2.21 1.50
CA HIS A 35 -20.55 2.21 1.33
C HIS A 35 -21.19 1.32 2.38
N GLN A 36 -22.26 1.84 3.02
CA GLN A 36 -23.09 1.04 3.90
C GLN A 36 -23.98 0.12 3.05
N VAL A 37 -23.94 -1.17 3.37
CA VAL A 37 -24.86 -2.15 2.78
C VAL A 37 -26.02 -2.36 3.74
N ALA A 38 -27.25 -2.28 3.24
CA ALA A 38 -28.46 -2.47 4.06
C ALA A 38 -28.43 -3.86 4.75
N GLY A 39 -28.58 -3.86 6.06
CA GLY A 39 -28.52 -5.08 6.89
C GLY A 39 -27.17 -5.40 7.50
N GLU A 40 -26.10 -4.69 7.18
CA GLU A 40 -24.83 -4.82 7.89
C GLU A 40 -24.84 -4.01 9.19
N ILE A 41 -24.48 -4.69 10.30
CA ILE A 41 -24.38 -4.05 11.61
C ILE A 41 -22.92 -3.68 11.83
N GLY A 42 -22.62 -2.38 11.80
CA GLY A 42 -21.23 -1.88 11.98
C GLY A 42 -20.69 -2.11 13.40
N SER A 43 -21.53 -1.96 14.42
CA SER A 43 -21.19 -2.22 15.83
C SER A 43 -22.48 -2.37 16.63
N SER A 44 -22.50 -3.30 17.59
CA SER A 44 -23.61 -3.43 18.53
C SER A 44 -23.74 -2.24 19.48
N THR A 45 -22.66 -1.48 19.69
CA THR A 45 -22.59 -0.37 20.65
C THR A 45 -22.62 1.01 19.97
N MET A 46 -22.10 1.11 18.75
CA MET A 46 -22.00 2.35 17.98
C MET A 46 -22.57 2.15 16.56
N PRO A 47 -23.88 2.31 16.34
CA PRO A 47 -24.52 1.98 15.05
C PRO A 47 -24.00 2.79 13.86
N HIS A 48 -23.43 3.97 14.13
CA HIS A 48 -22.86 4.86 13.10
C HIS A 48 -21.42 4.47 12.68
N LYS A 49 -20.77 3.52 13.40
CA LYS A 49 -19.41 3.10 13.13
C LYS A 49 -19.41 2.02 12.04
N VAL A 50 -18.82 2.33 10.89
CA VAL A 50 -18.55 1.35 9.82
C VAL A 50 -17.12 0.85 9.99
N ASN A 51 -16.96 -0.43 10.33
CA ASN A 51 -15.65 -1.04 10.45
C ASN A 51 -15.25 -1.66 9.10
N PRO A 52 -13.95 -1.64 8.73
CA PRO A 52 -13.44 -2.31 7.53
C PRO A 52 -13.31 -3.83 7.73
N ILE A 53 -14.38 -4.48 8.21
CA ILE A 53 -14.40 -5.88 8.66
C ILE A 53 -14.03 -6.86 7.54
N ASP A 54 -14.34 -6.53 6.29
CA ASP A 54 -13.99 -7.40 5.16
C ASP A 54 -12.48 -7.49 4.97
N PHE A 55 -11.74 -6.40 5.16
CA PHE A 55 -10.28 -6.38 5.10
C PHE A 55 -9.64 -7.07 6.31
N GLU A 56 -10.18 -6.86 7.51
CA GLU A 56 -9.75 -7.56 8.73
C GLU A 56 -9.96 -9.07 8.62
N ASN A 57 -11.11 -9.49 8.09
CA ASN A 57 -11.43 -10.89 7.84
C ASN A 57 -10.50 -11.51 6.78
N ALA A 58 -10.22 -10.78 5.70
CA ALA A 58 -9.28 -11.21 4.67
C ALA A 58 -7.88 -11.42 5.25
N GLU A 59 -7.34 -10.43 5.97
CA GLU A 59 -6.02 -10.51 6.62
C GLU A 59 -5.93 -11.74 7.53
N GLY A 60 -6.90 -11.93 8.41
CA GLY A 60 -6.93 -13.05 9.35
C GLY A 60 -6.95 -14.41 8.67
N ASN A 61 -7.80 -14.59 7.64
CA ASN A 61 -7.90 -15.87 6.93
C ASN A 61 -6.69 -16.15 6.04
N PHE A 62 -6.09 -15.14 5.39
CA PHE A 62 -4.81 -15.29 4.68
C PHE A 62 -3.70 -15.72 5.63
N GLY A 63 -3.64 -15.17 6.85
CA GLY A 63 -2.67 -15.56 7.87
C GLY A 63 -2.78 -17.03 8.25
N VAL A 64 -3.98 -17.52 8.48
CA VAL A 64 -4.24 -18.95 8.78
C VAL A 64 -3.89 -19.82 7.58
N ALA A 65 -4.30 -19.43 6.36
CA ALA A 65 -3.95 -20.15 5.14
C ALA A 65 -2.43 -20.28 4.99
N ASN A 66 -1.69 -19.19 5.19
CA ASN A 66 -0.23 -19.17 5.06
C ASN A 66 0.45 -20.08 6.08
N ALA A 67 -0.01 -20.14 7.31
CA ALA A 67 0.54 -21.04 8.31
C ALA A 67 0.43 -22.52 7.88
N LEU A 68 -0.72 -22.91 7.30
CA LEU A 68 -0.91 -24.24 6.74
C LEU A 68 -0.05 -24.49 5.51
N MET A 69 -0.02 -23.54 4.56
CA MET A 69 0.73 -23.67 3.32
C MET A 69 2.25 -23.72 3.55
N GLN A 70 2.79 -22.90 4.45
CA GLN A 70 4.20 -22.93 4.84
C GLN A 70 4.58 -24.28 5.43
N HIS A 71 3.72 -24.86 6.30
CA HIS A 71 3.96 -26.20 6.82
C HIS A 71 3.95 -27.26 5.71
N LEU A 72 2.98 -27.21 4.79
CA LEU A 72 2.87 -28.12 3.65
C LEU A 72 4.07 -27.99 2.71
N GLY A 73 4.47 -26.76 2.38
CA GLY A 73 5.64 -26.49 1.54
C GLY A 73 6.93 -27.03 2.14
N ALA A 74 7.13 -26.84 3.45
CA ALA A 74 8.31 -27.32 4.15
C ALA A 74 8.30 -28.84 4.38
N LYS A 75 7.14 -29.43 4.63
CA LYS A 75 7.06 -30.87 4.98
C LYS A 75 7.10 -31.79 3.78
N LEU A 76 6.42 -31.48 2.70
CA LEU A 76 6.23 -32.39 1.59
C LEU A 76 7.54 -32.79 0.85
N PRO A 77 8.60 -31.96 0.77
CA PRO A 77 9.89 -32.37 0.24
C PRO A 77 10.67 -33.37 1.11
N ILE A 78 10.26 -33.54 2.39
CA ILE A 78 10.98 -34.38 3.35
C ILE A 78 10.32 -35.75 3.41
N SER A 79 11.08 -36.82 3.14
CA SER A 79 10.64 -38.19 3.26
C SER A 79 11.68 -39.02 4.02
N ARG A 80 11.21 -40.07 4.70
CA ARG A 80 12.06 -41.06 5.34
C ARG A 80 12.24 -42.27 4.42
N TRP A 81 13.48 -42.62 4.16
CA TRP A 81 13.81 -43.80 3.36
C TRP A 81 13.07 -43.76 2.00
N GLN A 82 12.43 -44.87 1.64
CA GLN A 82 11.70 -45.02 0.39
C GLN A 82 10.27 -44.42 0.47
N ARG A 83 9.72 -44.33 1.68
CA ARG A 83 8.38 -43.81 1.91
C ARG A 83 8.18 -43.30 3.34
N ASP A 84 7.52 -42.16 3.43
CA ASP A 84 7.04 -41.58 4.69
C ASP A 84 5.51 -41.39 4.64
N LEU A 85 4.80 -41.94 5.63
CA LEU A 85 3.34 -41.79 5.72
C LEU A 85 2.88 -40.50 6.38
N THR A 86 3.79 -39.68 6.88
CA THR A 86 3.42 -38.38 7.46
C THR A 86 2.92 -37.39 6.42
N ASP A 87 3.25 -37.59 5.12
CA ASP A 87 2.70 -36.85 4.01
C ASP A 87 1.17 -36.99 3.94
N SER A 88 0.63 -38.21 4.10
CA SER A 88 -0.82 -38.43 4.06
C SER A 88 -1.57 -37.71 5.20
N THR A 89 -0.93 -37.50 6.34
CA THR A 89 -1.49 -36.74 7.46
C THR A 89 -1.61 -35.26 7.12
N VAL A 90 -0.55 -34.66 6.56
CA VAL A 90 -0.55 -33.22 6.24
C VAL A 90 -1.40 -32.90 5.01
N LEU A 91 -1.43 -33.79 4.02
CA LEU A 91 -2.23 -33.62 2.78
C LEU A 91 -3.75 -33.52 3.06
N ARG A 92 -4.24 -34.06 4.19
CA ARG A 92 -5.64 -33.87 4.60
C ARG A 92 -6.01 -32.42 4.88
N ASN A 93 -5.02 -31.57 5.10
CA ASN A 93 -5.22 -30.14 5.39
C ASN A 93 -5.13 -29.24 4.14
N VAL A 94 -4.87 -29.79 2.96
CA VAL A 94 -4.80 -29.01 1.72
C VAL A 94 -6.10 -28.28 1.45
N GLY A 95 -7.25 -28.96 1.58
CA GLY A 95 -8.57 -28.35 1.41
C GLY A 95 -8.81 -27.19 2.41
N SER A 96 -8.36 -27.34 3.64
CA SER A 96 -8.47 -26.25 4.64
C SER A 96 -7.61 -25.05 4.25
N ALA A 97 -6.35 -25.27 3.84
CA ALA A 97 -5.45 -24.19 3.42
C ALA A 97 -6.02 -23.39 2.23
N ILE A 98 -6.51 -24.10 1.21
CA ILE A 98 -7.15 -23.47 0.03
C ILE A 98 -8.47 -22.81 0.44
N GLY A 99 -9.27 -23.46 1.29
CA GLY A 99 -10.55 -22.93 1.76
C GLY A 99 -10.40 -21.59 2.50
N TYR A 100 -9.42 -21.46 3.40
CA TYR A 100 -9.12 -20.17 4.05
C TYR A 100 -8.68 -19.10 3.04
N THR A 101 -7.87 -19.46 2.04
CA THR A 101 -7.52 -18.52 0.96
C THR A 101 -8.75 -18.04 0.21
N LEU A 102 -9.67 -18.94 -0.16
CA LEU A 102 -10.90 -18.59 -0.88
C LEU A 102 -11.83 -17.70 -0.03
N ILE A 103 -11.98 -18.00 1.26
CA ILE A 103 -12.75 -17.16 2.20
C ILE A 103 -12.15 -15.76 2.25
N ALA A 104 -10.82 -15.67 2.36
CA ALA A 104 -10.11 -14.40 2.40
C ALA A 104 -10.29 -13.61 1.09
N LEU A 105 -10.16 -14.25 -0.07
CA LEU A 105 -10.37 -13.62 -1.38
C LEU A 105 -11.79 -13.07 -1.53
N ASN A 106 -12.81 -13.88 -1.18
CA ASN A 106 -14.21 -13.43 -1.23
C ASN A 106 -14.45 -12.25 -0.27
N SER A 107 -13.82 -12.24 0.89
CA SER A 107 -13.90 -11.12 1.83
C SER A 107 -13.26 -9.86 1.25
N LEU A 108 -12.06 -10.00 0.68
CA LEU A 108 -11.33 -8.91 0.06
C LEU A 108 -12.12 -8.29 -1.10
N GLU A 109 -12.68 -9.13 -1.97
CA GLU A 109 -13.53 -8.71 -3.09
C GLU A 109 -14.75 -7.89 -2.62
N ARG A 110 -15.44 -8.36 -1.58
CA ARG A 110 -16.55 -7.59 -0.98
C ARG A 110 -16.08 -6.25 -0.42
N GLY A 111 -14.94 -6.24 0.27
CA GLY A 111 -14.36 -5.03 0.82
C GLY A 111 -14.04 -4.00 -0.28
N ILE A 112 -13.39 -4.44 -1.36
CA ILE A 112 -13.08 -3.60 -2.54
C ILE A 112 -14.35 -3.02 -3.15
N GLY A 113 -15.39 -3.84 -3.31
CA GLY A 113 -16.68 -3.40 -3.87
C GLY A 113 -17.40 -2.33 -3.05
N LYS A 114 -17.01 -2.12 -1.79
CA LYS A 114 -17.56 -1.08 -0.91
C LYS A 114 -16.70 0.19 -0.86
N LEU A 115 -15.49 0.18 -1.43
CA LEU A 115 -14.57 1.31 -1.34
C LEU A 115 -15.02 2.47 -2.22
N GLN A 116 -14.92 3.66 -1.67
CA GLN A 116 -15.09 4.92 -2.36
C GLN A 116 -13.95 5.87 -1.95
N PRO A 117 -13.17 6.40 -2.90
CA PRO A 117 -12.14 7.38 -2.58
C PRO A 117 -12.78 8.68 -2.07
N ASP A 118 -12.19 9.28 -1.04
CA ASP A 118 -12.51 10.62 -0.56
C ASP A 118 -11.51 11.62 -1.11
N ASN A 119 -11.80 12.10 -2.32
CA ASN A 119 -10.93 13.05 -3.01
C ASN A 119 -10.72 14.35 -2.23
N ASP A 120 -11.73 14.80 -1.49
CA ASP A 120 -11.63 16.05 -0.72
C ASP A 120 -10.66 15.89 0.45
N ALA A 121 -10.70 14.77 1.17
CA ALA A 121 -9.77 14.46 2.25
C ALA A 121 -8.32 14.33 1.72
N GLN A 122 -8.13 13.61 0.62
CA GLN A 122 -6.82 13.45 -0.01
C GLN A 122 -6.25 14.79 -0.49
N LEU A 123 -7.05 15.62 -1.16
CA LEU A 123 -6.63 16.94 -1.62
C LEU A 123 -6.35 17.90 -0.47
N ALA A 124 -7.11 17.83 0.62
CA ALA A 124 -6.88 18.66 1.81
C ALA A 124 -5.51 18.41 2.43
N ASP A 125 -5.08 17.14 2.50
CA ASP A 125 -3.76 16.78 3.00
C ASP A 125 -2.65 17.19 2.02
N LEU A 126 -2.83 16.93 0.72
CA LEU A 126 -1.84 17.28 -0.30
C LEU A 126 -1.59 18.78 -0.40
N ARG A 127 -2.63 19.63 -0.35
CA ARG A 127 -2.51 21.09 -0.48
C ARG A 127 -1.53 21.73 0.49
N ASN A 128 -1.30 21.09 1.61
CA ASN A 128 -0.42 21.59 2.66
C ASN A 128 0.92 20.83 2.74
N ALA A 129 1.13 19.81 1.93
CA ALA A 129 2.29 18.92 1.98
C ALA A 129 3.40 19.37 1.00
N TRP A 130 3.79 20.65 1.03
CA TRP A 130 4.81 21.21 0.12
C TRP A 130 6.16 20.54 0.25
N GLU A 131 6.47 19.91 1.38
CA GLU A 131 7.68 19.13 1.63
C GLU A 131 7.86 17.94 0.67
N VAL A 132 6.78 17.39 0.10
CA VAL A 132 6.88 16.30 -0.88
C VAL A 132 7.61 16.73 -2.15
N LEU A 133 7.65 18.03 -2.45
CA LEU A 133 8.35 18.58 -3.60
C LEU A 133 9.88 18.67 -3.41
N ALA A 134 10.37 18.42 -2.19
CA ALA A 134 11.82 18.37 -1.95
C ALA A 134 12.49 17.25 -2.76
N GLU A 135 11.82 16.15 -2.98
CA GLU A 135 12.34 15.01 -3.74
C GLU A 135 12.62 15.35 -5.23
N PRO A 136 11.64 15.84 -6.03
CA PRO A 136 11.88 16.21 -7.40
C PRO A 136 12.88 17.36 -7.54
N ILE A 137 12.88 18.32 -6.62
CA ILE A 137 13.85 19.43 -6.63
C ILE A 137 15.26 18.90 -6.41
N GLN A 138 15.46 18.02 -5.41
CA GLN A 138 16.75 17.39 -5.16
C GLN A 138 17.24 16.60 -6.38
N THR A 139 16.36 15.88 -7.04
CA THR A 139 16.67 15.10 -8.23
C THR A 139 17.16 16.01 -9.37
N VAL A 140 16.50 17.15 -9.58
CA VAL A 140 16.91 18.13 -10.57
C VAL A 140 18.24 18.80 -10.19
N MET A 141 18.41 19.18 -8.91
CA MET A 141 19.68 19.74 -8.43
C MET A 141 20.86 18.81 -8.72
N ARG A 142 20.70 17.51 -8.42
CA ARG A 142 21.72 16.49 -8.70
C ARG A 142 22.00 16.35 -10.20
N ARG A 143 20.96 16.36 -11.03
CA ARG A 143 21.11 16.32 -12.50
C ARG A 143 21.95 17.46 -13.06
N TYR A 144 21.86 18.64 -12.46
CA TYR A 144 22.62 19.83 -12.85
C TYR A 144 23.91 20.02 -12.04
N GLY A 145 24.34 19.02 -11.27
CA GLY A 145 25.63 19.03 -10.56
C GLY A 145 25.68 20.00 -9.39
N ILE A 146 24.53 20.40 -8.82
CA ILE A 146 24.49 21.25 -7.63
C ILE A 146 24.91 20.40 -6.43
N GLU A 147 26.05 20.76 -5.83
CA GLU A 147 26.59 20.10 -4.65
C GLU A 147 25.72 20.36 -3.40
N ASN A 148 25.81 19.45 -2.43
CA ASN A 148 25.11 19.53 -1.14
C ASN A 148 23.59 19.74 -1.25
N SER A 149 22.99 19.19 -2.33
CA SER A 149 21.54 19.35 -2.60
C SER A 149 20.66 18.84 -1.46
N TYR A 150 21.07 17.77 -0.77
CA TYR A 150 20.35 17.25 0.39
C TYR A 150 20.39 18.18 1.59
N GLU A 151 21.60 18.67 1.94
CA GLU A 151 21.82 19.56 3.08
C GLU A 151 21.07 20.89 2.89
N ALA A 152 21.09 21.45 1.68
CA ALA A 152 20.37 22.68 1.36
C ALA A 152 18.86 22.54 1.55
N LEU A 153 18.26 21.42 1.12
CA LEU A 153 16.84 21.14 1.32
C LEU A 153 16.51 20.80 2.77
N LYS A 154 17.40 20.09 3.46
CA LYS A 154 17.25 19.79 4.88
C LYS A 154 17.22 21.08 5.73
N ASP A 155 18.07 22.04 5.41
CA ASP A 155 18.08 23.31 6.12
C ASP A 155 16.80 24.14 5.86
N LEU A 156 16.25 24.05 4.64
CA LEU A 156 14.96 24.66 4.29
C LEU A 156 13.79 24.05 5.10
N THR A 157 13.83 22.74 5.38
CA THR A 157 12.74 22.02 6.07
C THR A 157 12.93 21.96 7.57
N ARG A 158 14.10 22.33 8.09
CA ARG A 158 14.46 22.13 9.50
C ARG A 158 13.70 23.10 10.40
N GLY A 159 12.75 22.53 11.18
CA GLY A 159 12.03 23.29 12.22
C GLY A 159 10.96 24.25 11.69
N GLN A 160 10.71 24.30 10.40
CA GLN A 160 9.66 25.11 9.78
C GLN A 160 8.88 24.28 8.78
N ARG A 161 7.57 24.50 8.71
CA ARG A 161 6.73 23.90 7.65
C ARG A 161 7.07 24.57 6.33
N MET A 162 7.34 23.74 5.31
CA MET A 162 7.54 24.25 3.96
C MET A 162 6.21 24.74 3.38
N ASP A 163 6.21 25.90 2.79
CA ASP A 163 5.11 26.44 2.02
C ASP A 163 5.57 26.87 0.62
N ARG A 164 4.63 27.27 -0.21
CA ARG A 164 4.91 27.71 -1.58
C ARG A 164 5.94 28.83 -1.64
N GLU A 165 5.82 29.81 -0.74
CA GLU A 165 6.68 30.99 -0.77
C GLU A 165 8.12 30.68 -0.37
N SER A 166 8.31 29.88 0.67
CA SER A 166 9.63 29.43 1.11
C SER A 166 10.31 28.56 0.06
N LEU A 167 9.53 27.66 -0.59
CA LEU A 167 10.01 26.85 -1.67
C LEU A 167 10.44 27.67 -2.88
N HIS A 168 9.61 28.63 -3.31
CA HIS A 168 9.93 29.51 -4.44
C HIS A 168 11.16 30.37 -4.17
N ARG A 169 11.29 30.94 -2.96
CA ARG A 169 12.49 31.68 -2.55
C ARG A 169 13.74 30.82 -2.62
N PHE A 170 13.64 29.57 -2.16
CA PHE A 170 14.75 28.62 -2.26
C PHE A 170 15.12 28.34 -3.73
N LEU A 171 14.14 28.06 -4.59
CA LEU A 171 14.37 27.83 -6.01
C LEU A 171 15.06 29.01 -6.70
N ASP A 172 14.76 30.24 -6.28
CA ASP A 172 15.40 31.46 -6.83
C ASP A 172 16.89 31.57 -6.44
N THR A 173 17.36 30.86 -5.44
CA THR A 173 18.78 30.80 -5.08
C THR A 173 19.58 29.82 -5.92
N LEU A 174 18.90 28.92 -6.66
CA LEU A 174 19.56 27.86 -7.41
C LEU A 174 20.01 28.35 -8.80
N THR A 175 21.22 27.95 -9.18
CA THR A 175 21.74 28.18 -10.53
C THR A 175 21.24 27.06 -11.46
N LEU A 176 20.02 27.21 -11.96
CA LEU A 176 19.38 26.28 -12.90
C LEU A 176 19.01 26.98 -14.19
N PRO A 177 18.90 26.24 -15.32
CA PRO A 177 18.34 26.77 -16.55
C PRO A 177 16.93 27.34 -16.33
N GLY A 178 16.61 28.49 -16.92
CA GLY A 178 15.34 29.18 -16.69
C GLY A 178 14.11 28.31 -16.95
N ALA A 179 14.13 27.43 -17.95
CA ALA A 179 13.04 26.50 -18.25
C ALA A 179 12.81 25.48 -17.12
N GLU A 180 13.90 24.94 -16.54
CA GLU A 180 13.81 24.00 -15.40
C GLU A 180 13.32 24.70 -14.13
N LEU A 181 13.81 25.92 -13.88
CA LEU A 181 13.36 26.71 -12.75
C LEU A 181 11.86 27.01 -12.83
N GLN A 182 11.36 27.39 -14.01
CA GLN A 182 9.92 27.61 -14.21
C GLN A 182 9.13 26.32 -14.04
N ARG A 183 9.63 25.18 -14.54
CA ARG A 183 8.99 23.87 -14.38
C ARG A 183 8.87 23.49 -12.90
N LEU A 184 9.93 23.67 -12.13
CA LEU A 184 9.92 23.39 -10.69
C LEU A 184 8.97 24.33 -9.92
N LYS A 185 8.92 25.62 -10.27
CA LYS A 185 7.98 26.57 -9.65
C LYS A 185 6.51 26.30 -10.00
N ALA A 186 6.24 25.65 -11.12
CA ALA A 186 4.90 25.26 -11.53
C ALA A 186 4.39 23.99 -10.81
N LEU A 187 5.28 23.22 -10.17
CA LEU A 187 4.88 22.02 -9.42
C LEU A 187 4.09 22.41 -8.18
N THR A 188 3.05 21.64 -7.93
CA THR A 188 2.29 21.63 -6.67
C THR A 188 2.28 20.21 -6.11
N PRO A 189 2.05 20.03 -4.81
CA PRO A 189 1.92 18.67 -4.25
C PRO A 189 0.88 17.83 -4.98
N GLU A 190 -0.24 18.43 -5.41
CA GLU A 190 -1.31 17.75 -6.14
C GLU A 190 -0.90 17.36 -7.57
N SER A 191 -0.01 18.10 -8.20
CA SER A 191 0.43 17.84 -9.59
C SER A 191 1.63 16.90 -9.69
N TYR A 192 2.26 16.56 -8.55
CA TYR A 192 3.44 15.69 -8.55
C TYR A 192 3.02 14.20 -8.50
N LEU A 193 2.45 13.71 -9.60
CA LEU A 193 1.95 12.34 -9.74
C LEU A 193 2.93 11.41 -10.47
N GLY A 194 3.97 11.95 -11.09
CA GLY A 194 4.91 11.17 -11.89
C GLY A 194 4.19 10.44 -13.04
N LEU A 195 4.36 9.13 -13.10
CA LEU A 195 3.74 8.26 -14.11
C LEU A 195 2.50 7.51 -13.58
N ALA A 196 2.03 7.80 -12.36
CA ALA A 196 0.97 7.02 -11.72
C ALA A 196 -0.32 6.96 -12.53
N GLU A 197 -0.79 8.09 -13.07
CA GLU A 197 -2.00 8.16 -13.89
C GLU A 197 -1.85 7.32 -15.17
N LYS A 198 -0.71 7.44 -15.86
CA LYS A 198 -0.43 6.67 -17.06
C LYS A 198 -0.40 5.17 -16.75
N LEU A 199 0.34 4.76 -15.74
CA LEU A 199 0.47 3.35 -15.37
C LEU A 199 -0.87 2.76 -14.92
N ALA A 200 -1.70 3.50 -14.19
CA ALA A 200 -3.03 3.05 -13.78
C ALA A 200 -4.00 2.88 -14.98
N SER A 201 -3.83 3.64 -16.05
CA SER A 201 -4.66 3.54 -17.25
C SER A 201 -4.23 2.43 -18.22
N GLU A 202 -3.05 1.84 -18.04
CA GLU A 202 -2.49 0.78 -18.90
C GLU A 202 -2.71 -0.64 -18.34
N ILE A 203 -3.44 -0.81 -17.20
CA ILE A 203 -3.71 -2.11 -16.57
C ILE A 203 -4.98 -2.77 -17.15
#